data_f3daa84be3dd304ff3266e156db6af8a
#
_entry.id   f3daa84be3dd304ff3266e156db6af8a
#
_cell.length_a   1.000
_cell.length_b   1.000
_cell.length_c   1.000
_cell.angle_alpha   90.00
_cell.angle_beta   90.00
_cell.angle_gamma   90.00
#
_symmetry.space_group_name_H-M   'P 1'
#
loop_
_entity.id
_entity.type
_entity.pdbx_description
1 polymer ?
#
loop_
_entity_poly.entity_id
_entity_poly.type
_entity_poly.pdbx_seq_one_letter_code
_entity_poly.pdbx_strand_id
1 'polypeptide(L)'
;MRIAVAGATGNIGGRTASFLEAGGHDVVRISRSLGVDLLTGEGLDAALAGADAVVDAISSPPVSPEETLEYFGTTTRNLLAAEQRAGVGHHVLLSIVGIARMDGGTAHYVGKREQERLVEQGAVPWTIVPATQFHDFAGLASSWTERDGVATIAPLLVQPIAPDDIAQVLAEIAAGPPQGRYVDVAGPETQDLVDMARRTNEVLGRQVKLVPTWSGPLDLSMAGNVLLPGENARIAPTTFDQWLAAGAR
;
A
#
# COMPACT_ATOMS: atom_id res chain seq x y z
N MET A 1 4.58 -8.52 21.66
CA MET A 1 5.44 -8.93 20.54
C MET A 1 6.31 -7.75 20.17
N ARG A 2 7.49 -8.02 19.60
CA ARG A 2 8.32 -7.02 18.93
C ARG A 2 8.05 -7.07 17.43
N ILE A 3 7.54 -5.99 16.85
CA ILE A 3 7.10 -5.94 15.45
C ILE A 3 7.82 -4.80 14.73
N ALA A 4 8.52 -5.12 13.63
CA ALA A 4 9.16 -4.12 12.81
C ALA A 4 8.22 -3.68 11.67
N VAL A 5 8.24 -2.38 11.32
CA VAL A 5 7.43 -1.81 10.25
C VAL A 5 8.35 -1.12 9.24
N ALA A 6 8.51 -1.72 8.07
CA ALA A 6 9.22 -1.13 6.94
C ALA A 6 8.29 -0.14 6.21
N GLY A 7 8.83 1.04 5.87
CA GLY A 7 8.03 2.16 5.37
C GLY A 7 7.30 2.94 6.46
N ALA A 8 7.78 2.88 7.71
CA ALA A 8 7.12 3.47 8.90
C ALA A 8 7.01 5.00 8.89
N THR A 9 7.62 5.70 7.96
CA THR A 9 7.45 7.15 7.74
C THR A 9 6.45 7.46 6.62
N GLY A 10 5.94 6.44 5.93
CA GLY A 10 4.90 6.56 4.92
C GLY A 10 3.49 6.58 5.52
N ASN A 11 2.50 6.85 4.66
CA ASN A 11 1.09 6.97 5.06
C ASN A 11 0.58 5.71 5.78
N ILE A 12 0.67 4.54 5.15
CA ILE A 12 0.13 3.30 5.74
C ILE A 12 1.07 2.75 6.83
N GLY A 13 2.39 2.68 6.57
CA GLY A 13 3.34 2.14 7.54
C GLY A 13 3.39 2.93 8.85
N GLY A 14 3.28 4.26 8.79
CA GLY A 14 3.23 5.12 9.98
C GLY A 14 1.99 4.88 10.84
N ARG A 15 0.82 4.76 10.20
CA ARG A 15 -0.46 4.43 10.84
C ARG A 15 -0.43 3.03 11.46
N THR A 16 0.06 2.03 10.70
CA THR A 16 0.20 0.66 11.19
C THR A 16 1.09 0.59 12.44
N ALA A 17 2.23 1.28 12.42
CA ALA A 17 3.10 1.37 13.59
C ALA A 17 2.39 1.98 14.80
N SER A 18 1.59 3.03 14.60
CA SER A 18 0.80 3.66 15.66
C SER A 18 -0.29 2.74 16.23
N PHE A 19 -0.99 1.97 15.38
CA PHE A 19 -1.96 0.97 15.85
C PHE A 19 -1.29 -0.16 16.65
N LEU A 20 -0.12 -0.63 16.22
CA LEU A 20 0.65 -1.63 16.94
C LEU A 20 1.13 -1.10 18.33
N GLU A 21 1.63 0.12 18.37
CA GLU A 21 2.03 0.77 19.64
C GLU A 21 0.84 0.92 20.60
N ALA A 22 -0.31 1.36 20.09
CA ALA A 22 -1.56 1.46 20.86
C ALA A 22 -2.05 0.08 21.35
N GLY A 23 -1.77 -0.98 20.60
CA GLY A 23 -2.02 -2.38 20.98
C GLY A 23 -1.02 -2.93 21.99
N GLY A 24 -0.04 -2.15 22.46
CA GLY A 24 0.94 -2.56 23.48
C GLY A 24 2.11 -3.40 22.91
N HIS A 25 2.36 -3.36 21.59
CA HIS A 25 3.51 -4.02 20.99
C HIS A 25 4.78 -3.13 21.07
N ASP A 26 5.95 -3.77 21.12
CA ASP A 26 7.24 -3.10 20.93
C ASP A 26 7.49 -2.90 19.43
N VAL A 27 7.43 -1.66 18.95
CA VAL A 27 7.47 -1.34 17.51
C VAL A 27 8.82 -0.79 17.10
N VAL A 28 9.44 -1.44 16.11
CA VAL A 28 10.65 -0.96 15.46
C VAL A 28 10.28 -0.29 14.13
N ARG A 29 10.44 1.02 14.05
CA ARG A 29 10.16 1.79 12.84
C ARG A 29 11.37 1.78 11.90
N ILE A 30 11.19 1.24 10.69
CA ILE A 30 12.24 1.10 9.67
C ILE A 30 12.00 2.11 8.54
N SER A 31 12.96 3.01 8.37
CA SER A 31 13.04 3.93 7.22
C SER A 31 14.44 4.54 7.10
N ARG A 32 14.78 5.07 5.92
CA ARG A 32 16.08 5.76 5.70
C ARG A 32 16.29 6.94 6.64
N SER A 33 15.25 7.72 6.90
CA SER A 33 15.33 8.87 7.82
C SER A 33 15.57 8.47 9.28
N LEU A 34 15.36 7.20 9.61
CA LEU A 34 15.62 6.62 10.93
C LEU A 34 16.89 5.77 10.98
N GLY A 35 17.74 5.86 9.93
CA GLY A 35 19.05 5.20 9.89
C GLY A 35 19.03 3.75 9.43
N VAL A 36 17.92 3.27 8.81
CA VAL A 36 17.85 1.92 8.25
C VAL A 36 17.55 2.00 6.76
N ASP A 37 18.48 1.57 5.92
CA ASP A 37 18.34 1.60 4.46
C ASP A 37 18.12 0.19 3.89
N LEU A 38 16.93 -0.03 3.33
CA LEU A 38 16.57 -1.30 2.71
C LEU A 38 17.33 -1.58 1.40
N LEU A 39 17.81 -0.55 0.69
CA LEU A 39 18.58 -0.74 -0.54
C LEU A 39 19.99 -1.26 -0.27
N THR A 40 20.64 -0.75 0.76
CA THR A 40 22.00 -1.17 1.13
C THR A 40 22.02 -2.27 2.17
N GLY A 41 20.93 -2.46 2.91
CA GLY A 41 20.84 -3.33 4.08
C GLY A 41 21.43 -2.72 5.36
N GLU A 42 21.89 -1.47 5.31
CA GLU A 42 22.47 -0.80 6.48
C GLU A 42 21.44 -0.67 7.61
N GLY A 43 21.83 -1.07 8.80
CA GLY A 43 21.01 -1.01 10.02
C GLY A 43 19.95 -2.13 10.14
N LEU A 44 19.69 -2.95 9.10
CA LEU A 44 18.62 -3.96 9.11
C LEU A 44 18.81 -5.02 10.21
N ASP A 45 20.00 -5.60 10.34
CA ASP A 45 20.25 -6.66 11.33
C ASP A 45 20.01 -6.17 12.76
N ALA A 46 20.41 -4.93 13.06
CA ALA A 46 20.18 -4.33 14.37
C ALA A 46 18.69 -4.01 14.59
N ALA A 47 17.98 -3.52 13.57
CA ALA A 47 16.57 -3.19 13.64
C ALA A 47 15.69 -4.45 13.84
N LEU A 48 16.06 -5.56 13.21
CA LEU A 48 15.30 -6.81 13.26
C LEU A 48 15.70 -7.74 14.41
N ALA A 49 16.71 -7.40 15.21
CA ALA A 49 17.13 -8.23 16.33
C ALA A 49 15.97 -8.48 17.32
N GLY A 50 15.55 -9.73 17.45
CA GLY A 50 14.45 -10.15 18.33
C GLY A 50 13.05 -9.75 17.84
N ALA A 51 12.88 -9.36 16.57
CA ALA A 51 11.57 -9.12 15.98
C ALA A 51 10.81 -10.44 15.77
N ASP A 52 9.56 -10.47 16.21
CA ASP A 52 8.65 -11.60 16.01
C ASP A 52 8.02 -11.56 14.61
N ALA A 53 7.69 -10.35 14.13
CA ALA A 53 7.04 -10.12 12.84
C ALA A 53 7.54 -8.82 12.18
N VAL A 54 7.38 -8.76 10.84
CA VAL A 54 7.68 -7.58 10.03
C VAL A 54 6.47 -7.22 9.19
N VAL A 55 6.10 -5.93 9.17
CA VAL A 55 5.14 -5.39 8.20
C VAL A 55 5.91 -4.64 7.12
N ASP A 56 5.76 -5.07 5.86
CA ASP A 56 6.29 -4.39 4.68
C ASP A 56 5.20 -3.54 4.02
N ALA A 57 5.25 -2.24 4.32
CA ALA A 57 4.40 -1.20 3.73
C ALA A 57 5.24 -0.20 2.90
N ILE A 58 6.34 -0.65 2.31
CA ILE A 58 7.18 0.20 1.47
C ILE A 58 6.46 0.59 0.17
N SER A 59 6.78 1.78 -0.32
CA SER A 59 6.36 2.30 -1.60
C SER A 59 7.56 2.89 -2.33
N SER A 60 7.55 2.87 -3.66
CA SER A 60 8.58 3.51 -4.48
C SER A 60 8.18 4.93 -4.84
N PRO A 61 9.17 5.83 -5.05
CA PRO A 61 8.92 7.07 -5.76
C PRO A 61 8.46 6.77 -7.22
N PRO A 62 7.78 7.71 -7.90
CA PRO A 62 7.40 7.56 -9.30
C PRO A 62 8.65 7.65 -10.19
N VAL A 63 9.17 6.50 -10.59
CA VAL A 63 10.34 6.33 -11.47
C VAL A 63 9.98 5.37 -12.61
N SER A 64 10.93 5.04 -13.49
CA SER A 64 10.70 4.10 -14.60
C SER A 64 10.28 2.71 -14.10
N PRO A 65 9.64 1.87 -14.94
CA PRO A 65 9.31 0.50 -14.59
C PRO A 65 10.55 -0.32 -14.18
N GLU A 66 11.67 -0.14 -14.85
CA GLU A 66 12.94 -0.83 -14.58
C GLU A 66 13.51 -0.44 -13.21
N GLU A 67 13.58 0.85 -12.93
CA GLU A 67 14.05 1.36 -11.63
C GLU A 67 13.12 0.94 -10.49
N THR A 68 11.81 0.91 -10.75
CA THR A 68 10.82 0.45 -9.78
C THR A 68 10.98 -1.04 -9.48
N LEU A 69 11.18 -1.86 -10.52
CA LEU A 69 11.42 -3.30 -10.39
C LEU A 69 12.70 -3.57 -9.58
N GLU A 70 13.79 -2.85 -9.90
CA GLU A 70 15.05 -2.95 -9.17
C GLU A 70 14.90 -2.54 -7.71
N TYR A 71 14.23 -1.42 -7.47
CA TYR A 71 13.98 -0.91 -6.12
C TYR A 71 13.23 -1.93 -5.24
N PHE A 72 12.06 -2.37 -5.69
CA PHE A 72 11.27 -3.34 -4.92
C PHE A 72 11.99 -4.69 -4.81
N GLY A 73 12.61 -5.17 -5.90
CA GLY A 73 13.36 -6.41 -5.88
C GLY A 73 14.54 -6.40 -4.90
N THR A 74 15.29 -5.32 -4.86
CA THR A 74 16.45 -5.19 -3.96
C THR A 74 16.03 -5.02 -2.51
N THR A 75 15.10 -4.11 -2.23
CA THR A 75 14.62 -3.85 -0.87
C THR A 75 13.98 -5.07 -0.26
N THR A 76 13.15 -5.82 -1.02
CA THR A 76 12.50 -7.03 -0.54
C THR A 76 13.50 -8.16 -0.27
N ARG A 77 14.45 -8.39 -1.19
CA ARG A 77 15.51 -9.41 -0.96
C ARG A 77 16.32 -9.09 0.29
N ASN A 78 16.74 -7.85 0.48
CA ASN A 78 17.53 -7.46 1.65
C ASN A 78 16.73 -7.63 2.95
N LEU A 79 15.44 -7.23 2.93
CA LEU A 79 14.55 -7.36 4.09
C LEU A 79 14.35 -8.84 4.46
N LEU A 80 13.93 -9.69 3.52
CA LEU A 80 13.72 -11.12 3.75
C LEU A 80 14.99 -11.85 4.21
N ALA A 81 16.17 -11.49 3.64
CA ALA A 81 17.43 -12.06 4.07
C ALA A 81 17.80 -11.68 5.51
N ALA A 82 17.53 -10.44 5.91
CA ALA A 82 17.75 -9.99 7.29
C ALA A 82 16.74 -10.62 8.26
N GLU A 83 15.47 -10.75 7.86
CA GLU A 83 14.43 -11.46 8.61
C GLU A 83 14.81 -12.92 8.88
N GLN A 84 15.32 -13.61 7.85
CA GLN A 84 15.78 -14.99 7.99
C GLN A 84 16.94 -15.11 8.98
N ARG A 85 17.92 -14.17 8.95
CA ARG A 85 19.02 -14.14 9.92
C ARG A 85 18.55 -13.85 11.34
N ALA A 86 17.57 -12.99 11.48
CA ALA A 86 16.99 -12.61 12.77
C ALA A 86 16.01 -13.66 13.34
N GLY A 87 15.60 -14.64 12.54
CA GLY A 87 14.62 -15.65 12.95
C GLY A 87 13.18 -15.12 13.03
N VAL A 88 12.83 -14.11 12.23
CA VAL A 88 11.48 -13.55 12.15
C VAL A 88 10.49 -14.64 11.75
N GLY A 89 9.39 -14.75 12.49
CA GLY A 89 8.38 -15.79 12.29
C GLY A 89 7.23 -15.40 11.36
N HIS A 90 7.08 -14.13 10.99
CA HIS A 90 5.99 -13.67 10.15
C HIS A 90 6.34 -12.40 9.35
N HIS A 91 6.32 -12.50 8.03
CA HIS A 91 6.40 -11.35 7.10
C HIS A 91 5.01 -10.99 6.61
N VAL A 92 4.57 -9.74 6.80
CA VAL A 92 3.26 -9.23 6.33
C VAL A 92 3.49 -8.21 5.23
N LEU A 93 3.12 -8.55 4.00
CA LEU A 93 3.25 -7.68 2.83
C LEU A 93 1.93 -6.99 2.52
N LEU A 94 1.90 -5.66 2.54
CA LEU A 94 0.81 -4.88 1.93
C LEU A 94 0.92 -4.94 0.41
N SER A 95 -0.10 -5.49 -0.26
CA SER A 95 -0.17 -5.59 -1.72
C SER A 95 -1.44 -4.94 -2.28
N ILE A 96 -1.75 -5.20 -3.55
CA ILE A 96 -2.80 -4.52 -4.30
C ILE A 96 -3.80 -5.55 -4.84
N VAL A 97 -5.10 -5.29 -4.66
CA VAL A 97 -6.18 -6.05 -5.28
C VAL A 97 -6.07 -5.99 -6.81
N GLY A 98 -6.30 -7.11 -7.47
CA GLY A 98 -6.30 -7.19 -8.93
C GLY A 98 -4.92 -7.24 -9.58
N ILE A 99 -3.83 -7.19 -8.82
CA ILE A 99 -2.47 -7.10 -9.35
C ILE A 99 -2.11 -8.26 -10.32
N ALA A 100 -2.64 -9.46 -10.07
CA ALA A 100 -2.45 -10.64 -10.93
C ALA A 100 -3.39 -10.67 -12.14
N ARG A 101 -4.42 -9.81 -12.19
CA ARG A 101 -5.41 -9.75 -13.28
C ARG A 101 -5.03 -8.78 -14.40
N MET A 102 -3.94 -8.02 -14.20
CA MET A 102 -3.47 -7.03 -15.16
C MET A 102 -2.15 -7.48 -15.79
N ASP A 103 -2.11 -7.54 -17.12
CA ASP A 103 -0.86 -7.82 -17.87
C ASP A 103 0.10 -6.61 -17.91
N GLY A 104 -0.39 -5.44 -17.55
CA GLY A 104 0.31 -4.17 -17.53
C GLY A 104 0.26 -3.50 -16.16
N GLY A 105 -0.24 -2.29 -16.15
CA GLY A 105 -0.33 -1.40 -15.00
C GLY A 105 0.85 -0.44 -14.91
N THR A 106 0.81 0.41 -13.90
CA THR A 106 1.88 1.37 -13.65
C THR A 106 3.18 0.67 -13.21
N ALA A 107 4.30 1.39 -13.26
CA ALA A 107 5.58 0.91 -12.73
C ALA A 107 5.44 0.33 -11.29
N HIS A 108 4.60 0.97 -10.47
CA HIS A 108 4.32 0.51 -9.10
C HIS A 108 3.75 -0.91 -9.06
N TYR A 109 2.82 -1.25 -9.96
CA TYR A 109 2.24 -2.61 -10.04
C TYR A 109 3.28 -3.65 -10.45
N VAL A 110 4.21 -3.30 -11.36
CA VAL A 110 5.32 -4.17 -11.75
C VAL A 110 6.19 -4.49 -10.53
N GLY A 111 6.56 -3.47 -9.77
CA GLY A 111 7.36 -3.66 -8.54
C GLY A 111 6.64 -4.46 -7.47
N LYS A 112 5.34 -4.24 -7.27
CA LYS A 112 4.56 -5.00 -6.28
C LYS A 112 4.39 -6.48 -6.66
N ARG A 113 4.26 -6.81 -7.96
CA ARG A 113 4.30 -8.22 -8.42
C ARG A 113 5.63 -8.90 -8.10
N GLU A 114 6.73 -8.19 -8.27
CA GLU A 114 8.05 -8.73 -7.89
C GLU A 114 8.17 -8.94 -6.38
N GLN A 115 7.65 -8.03 -5.56
CA GLN A 115 7.59 -8.22 -4.10
C GLN A 115 6.81 -9.49 -3.74
N GLU A 116 5.58 -9.64 -4.26
CA GLU A 116 4.77 -10.85 -4.00
C GLU A 116 5.54 -12.12 -4.37
N ARG A 117 6.14 -12.15 -5.56
CA ARG A 117 6.91 -13.29 -6.05
C ARG A 117 8.09 -13.65 -5.12
N LEU A 118 8.82 -12.65 -4.65
CA LEU A 118 9.95 -12.86 -3.73
C LEU A 118 9.50 -13.35 -2.35
N VAL A 119 8.40 -12.80 -1.83
CA VAL A 119 7.83 -13.23 -0.55
C VAL A 119 7.31 -14.66 -0.63
N GLU A 120 6.57 -15.02 -1.70
CA GLU A 120 6.05 -16.39 -1.91
C GLU A 120 7.16 -17.44 -2.06
N GLN A 121 8.32 -17.07 -2.61
CA GLN A 121 9.47 -17.92 -2.79
C GLN A 121 10.44 -17.90 -1.60
N GLY A 122 10.23 -16.99 -0.65
CA GLY A 122 11.08 -16.82 0.53
C GLY A 122 10.91 -17.93 1.56
N ALA A 123 11.87 -18.01 2.49
CA ALA A 123 11.85 -18.98 3.59
C ALA A 123 11.10 -18.50 4.83
N VAL A 124 10.84 -17.21 4.95
CA VAL A 124 10.11 -16.64 6.10
C VAL A 124 8.61 -16.90 5.92
N PRO A 125 7.91 -17.42 6.94
CA PRO A 125 6.45 -17.55 6.85
C PRO A 125 5.77 -16.20 6.63
N TRP A 126 4.76 -16.14 5.78
CA TRP A 126 4.25 -14.86 5.30
C TRP A 126 2.73 -14.76 5.24
N THR A 127 2.24 -13.49 5.20
CA THR A 127 0.89 -13.13 4.80
C THR A 127 0.96 -11.99 3.79
N ILE A 128 0.42 -12.19 2.58
CA ILE A 128 0.23 -11.12 1.60
C ILE A 128 -1.20 -10.59 1.75
N VAL A 129 -1.32 -9.28 1.97
CA VAL A 129 -2.59 -8.59 2.21
C VAL A 129 -2.92 -7.73 0.99
N PRO A 130 -3.76 -8.21 0.05
CA PRO A 130 -4.20 -7.39 -1.07
C PRO A 130 -5.20 -6.34 -0.58
N ALA A 131 -4.89 -5.06 -0.76
CA ALA A 131 -5.80 -3.96 -0.46
C ALA A 131 -6.27 -3.28 -1.74
N THR A 132 -7.50 -2.74 -1.73
CA THR A 132 -7.97 -1.84 -2.79
C THR A 132 -7.30 -0.48 -2.65
N GLN A 133 -7.55 0.43 -3.62
CA GLN A 133 -7.00 1.78 -3.59
C GLN A 133 -7.44 2.50 -2.32
N PHE A 134 -6.59 3.40 -1.81
CA PHE A 134 -6.92 4.15 -0.61
C PHE A 134 -7.78 5.37 -0.93
N HIS A 135 -8.48 5.91 0.05
CA HIS A 135 -9.34 7.08 -0.14
C HIS A 135 -8.58 8.31 -0.66
N ASP A 136 -7.31 8.49 -0.32
CA ASP A 136 -6.45 9.57 -0.80
C ASP A 136 -5.98 9.39 -2.25
N PHE A 137 -6.14 8.20 -2.83
CA PHE A 137 -5.70 7.88 -4.19
C PHE A 137 -6.27 8.82 -5.26
N ALA A 138 -7.51 9.26 -5.12
CA ALA A 138 -8.15 10.14 -6.09
C ALA A 138 -7.49 11.53 -6.13
N GLY A 139 -7.12 12.08 -4.99
CA GLY A 139 -6.36 13.33 -4.90
C GLY A 139 -4.96 13.20 -5.49
N LEU A 140 -4.28 12.09 -5.22
CA LEU A 140 -2.97 11.78 -5.78
C LEU A 140 -3.03 11.63 -7.30
N ALA A 141 -3.97 10.82 -7.82
CA ALA A 141 -4.14 10.61 -9.28
C ALA A 141 -4.41 11.91 -10.03
N SER A 142 -5.22 12.80 -9.47
CA SER A 142 -5.45 14.15 -10.01
C SER A 142 -4.15 14.96 -10.04
N SER A 143 -3.35 14.92 -8.97
CA SER A 143 -2.11 15.71 -8.85
C SER A 143 -1.02 15.30 -9.84
N TRP A 144 -0.97 14.04 -10.27
CA TRP A 144 0.06 13.54 -11.20
C TRP A 144 0.02 14.20 -12.58
N THR A 145 -1.18 14.57 -13.01
CA THR A 145 -1.40 15.11 -14.37
C THR A 145 -1.76 16.60 -14.37
N GLU A 146 -1.92 17.21 -13.20
CA GLU A 146 -2.33 18.61 -13.09
C GLU A 146 -1.30 19.57 -13.72
N ARG A 147 -1.81 20.40 -14.64
CA ARG A 147 -1.08 21.50 -15.27
C ARG A 147 -2.04 22.67 -15.42
N ASP A 148 -1.66 23.83 -14.94
CA ASP A 148 -2.42 25.08 -15.07
C ASP A 148 -3.90 24.95 -14.63
N GLY A 149 -4.15 24.23 -13.53
CA GLY A 149 -5.49 24.02 -12.97
C GLY A 149 -6.37 23.03 -13.75
N VAL A 150 -5.78 22.27 -14.68
CA VAL A 150 -6.45 21.16 -15.39
C VAL A 150 -5.74 19.86 -15.11
N ALA A 151 -6.49 18.83 -14.73
CA ALA A 151 -5.98 17.48 -14.53
C ALA A 151 -6.74 16.46 -15.41
N THR A 152 -5.99 15.52 -15.99
CA THR A 152 -6.58 14.37 -16.68
C THR A 152 -6.62 13.17 -15.74
N ILE A 153 -7.73 12.44 -15.72
CA ILE A 153 -7.92 11.30 -14.81
C ILE A 153 -8.72 10.20 -15.49
N ALA A 154 -8.35 8.94 -15.31
CA ALA A 154 -9.10 7.82 -15.89
C ALA A 154 -10.42 7.59 -15.11
N PRO A 155 -11.54 7.36 -15.80
CA PRO A 155 -12.83 7.05 -15.17
C PRO A 155 -12.86 5.59 -14.69
N LEU A 156 -12.08 5.31 -13.63
CA LEU A 156 -11.95 3.99 -13.03
C LEU A 156 -13.05 3.72 -12.02
N LEU A 157 -13.56 2.49 -12.04
CA LEU A 157 -14.37 1.94 -10.96
C LEU A 157 -13.44 1.37 -9.89
N VAL A 158 -13.57 1.86 -8.67
CA VAL A 158 -12.75 1.47 -7.52
C VAL A 158 -13.64 1.22 -6.29
N GLN A 159 -13.17 0.43 -5.34
CA GLN A 159 -13.83 0.24 -4.04
C GLN A 159 -12.84 0.61 -2.93
N PRO A 160 -12.56 1.91 -2.74
CA PRO A 160 -11.43 2.38 -1.98
C PRO A 160 -11.63 2.18 -0.47
N ILE A 161 -10.52 1.97 0.24
CA ILE A 161 -10.45 1.77 1.69
C ILE A 161 -9.81 2.97 2.39
N ALA A 162 -10.26 3.28 3.61
CA ALA A 162 -9.62 4.30 4.43
C ALA A 162 -8.20 3.87 4.86
N PRO A 163 -7.21 4.79 4.83
CA PRO A 163 -5.84 4.50 5.28
C PRO A 163 -5.75 3.93 6.71
N ASP A 164 -6.57 4.41 7.64
CA ASP A 164 -6.60 3.90 9.01
C ASP A 164 -7.15 2.47 9.08
N ASP A 165 -8.19 2.16 8.30
CA ASP A 165 -8.80 0.84 8.30
C ASP A 165 -7.81 -0.24 7.82
N ILE A 166 -7.10 0.01 6.71
CA ILE A 166 -6.10 -0.94 6.22
C ILE A 166 -4.90 -1.05 7.18
N ALA A 167 -4.48 0.05 7.79
CA ALA A 167 -3.41 0.04 8.76
C ALA A 167 -3.76 -0.78 10.00
N GLN A 168 -5.00 -0.70 10.48
CA GLN A 168 -5.51 -1.53 11.57
C GLN A 168 -5.53 -3.01 11.17
N VAL A 169 -5.99 -3.34 9.96
CA VAL A 169 -5.97 -4.74 9.45
C VAL A 169 -4.54 -5.29 9.40
N LEU A 170 -3.58 -4.51 8.94
CA LEU A 170 -2.17 -4.92 8.92
C LEU A 170 -1.63 -5.17 10.33
N ALA A 171 -1.97 -4.31 11.28
CA ALA A 171 -1.57 -4.47 12.68
C ALA A 171 -2.17 -5.75 13.31
N GLU A 172 -3.46 -6.02 13.07
CA GLU A 172 -4.14 -7.25 13.52
C GLU A 172 -3.47 -8.51 12.94
N ILE A 173 -3.17 -8.51 11.63
CA ILE A 173 -2.53 -9.64 10.95
C ILE A 173 -1.11 -9.86 11.48
N ALA A 174 -0.33 -8.80 11.66
CA ALA A 174 1.05 -8.90 12.13
C ALA A 174 1.16 -9.45 13.57
N ALA A 175 0.14 -9.22 14.38
CA ALA A 175 0.05 -9.77 15.73
C ALA A 175 -0.44 -11.24 15.77
N GLY A 176 -0.87 -11.80 14.64
CA GLY A 176 -1.36 -13.17 14.49
C GLY A 176 -0.40 -14.10 13.76
N PRO A 177 -0.80 -15.35 13.53
CA PRO A 177 0.00 -16.30 12.78
C PRO A 177 0.00 -16.01 11.26
N PRO A 178 1.02 -16.50 10.52
CA PRO A 178 1.05 -16.45 9.06
C PRO A 178 -0.14 -17.15 8.41
N GLN A 179 -0.70 -16.55 7.34
CA GLN A 179 -1.95 -17.02 6.70
C GLN A 179 -1.81 -17.26 5.19
N GLY A 180 -0.61 -17.05 4.61
CA GLY A 180 -0.45 -17.09 3.16
C GLY A 180 -1.11 -15.90 2.48
N ARG A 181 -1.76 -16.11 1.33
CA ARG A 181 -2.51 -15.03 0.67
C ARG A 181 -3.82 -14.79 1.41
N TYR A 182 -3.93 -13.60 2.00
CA TYR A 182 -5.14 -13.16 2.68
C TYR A 182 -6.27 -12.85 1.68
N VAL A 183 -7.49 -12.76 2.15
CA VAL A 183 -8.62 -12.26 1.34
C VAL A 183 -8.39 -10.80 0.97
N ASP A 184 -8.98 -10.35 -0.13
CA ASP A 184 -8.95 -8.94 -0.50
C ASP A 184 -9.52 -8.07 0.62
N VAL A 185 -8.90 -6.92 0.87
CA VAL A 185 -9.37 -5.95 1.88
C VAL A 185 -9.83 -4.69 1.16
N ALA A 186 -11.07 -4.29 1.37
CA ALA A 186 -11.69 -3.20 0.64
C ALA A 186 -12.54 -2.30 1.56
N GLY A 187 -12.81 -1.08 1.12
CA GLY A 187 -13.81 -0.22 1.74
C GLY A 187 -15.24 -0.66 1.43
N PRO A 188 -16.25 0.00 2.00
CA PRO A 188 -17.63 -0.45 1.95
C PRO A 188 -18.34 -0.16 0.62
N GLU A 189 -17.81 0.77 -0.20
CA GLU A 189 -18.55 1.34 -1.32
C GLU A 189 -17.74 1.39 -2.61
N THR A 190 -18.36 0.99 -3.72
CA THR A 190 -17.82 1.23 -5.05
C THR A 190 -17.98 2.70 -5.42
N GLN A 191 -16.93 3.30 -5.97
CA GLN A 191 -16.82 4.72 -6.30
C GLN A 191 -16.31 4.89 -7.73
N ASP A 192 -16.64 6.04 -8.36
CA ASP A 192 -15.97 6.53 -9.58
C ASP A 192 -14.78 7.42 -9.21
N LEU A 193 -13.61 7.15 -9.77
CA LEU A 193 -12.37 7.86 -9.41
C LEU A 193 -12.42 9.36 -9.76
N VAL A 194 -13.12 9.73 -10.86
CA VAL A 194 -13.27 11.14 -11.25
C VAL A 194 -14.15 11.90 -10.25
N ASP A 195 -15.25 11.28 -9.82
CA ASP A 195 -16.12 11.87 -8.79
C ASP A 195 -15.41 11.98 -7.43
N MET A 196 -14.67 10.96 -7.04
CA MET A 196 -13.83 11.03 -5.83
C MET A 196 -12.83 12.18 -5.90
N ALA A 197 -12.13 12.35 -7.04
CA ALA A 197 -11.17 13.45 -7.22
C ALA A 197 -11.84 14.82 -7.16
N ARG A 198 -13.03 14.97 -7.75
CA ARG A 198 -13.82 16.21 -7.68
C ARG A 198 -14.14 16.55 -6.22
N ARG A 199 -14.71 15.62 -5.49
CA ARG A 199 -15.11 15.80 -4.08
C ARG A 199 -13.90 16.05 -3.17
N THR A 200 -12.78 15.36 -3.40
CA THR A 200 -11.53 15.60 -2.67
C THR A 200 -11.01 17.02 -2.91
N ASN A 201 -10.99 17.47 -4.17
CA ASN A 201 -10.55 18.83 -4.50
C ASN A 201 -11.46 19.90 -3.89
N GLU A 202 -12.77 19.67 -3.85
CA GLU A 202 -13.75 20.56 -3.21
C GLU A 202 -13.46 20.72 -1.70
N VAL A 203 -13.27 19.61 -0.97
CA VAL A 203 -12.95 19.62 0.46
C VAL A 203 -11.61 20.31 0.74
N LEU A 204 -10.61 20.10 -0.14
CA LEU A 204 -9.29 20.74 -0.02
C LEU A 204 -9.25 22.19 -0.52
N GLY A 205 -10.38 22.74 -1.01
CA GLY A 205 -10.45 24.11 -1.55
C GLY A 205 -9.68 24.30 -2.86
N ARG A 206 -9.39 23.21 -3.60
CA ARG A 206 -8.65 23.25 -4.86
C ARG A 206 -9.59 23.41 -6.05
N GLN A 207 -9.30 24.38 -6.91
CA GLN A 207 -10.05 24.61 -8.15
C GLN A 207 -9.34 23.93 -9.32
N VAL A 208 -9.61 22.63 -9.53
CA VAL A 208 -9.01 21.83 -10.60
C VAL A 208 -10.13 21.37 -11.54
N LYS A 209 -9.99 21.70 -12.83
CA LYS A 209 -10.85 21.17 -13.90
C LYS A 209 -10.42 19.73 -14.19
N LEU A 210 -11.29 18.76 -13.91
CA LEU A 210 -11.03 17.36 -14.23
C LEU A 210 -11.50 17.03 -15.65
N VAL A 211 -10.65 16.36 -16.43
CA VAL A 211 -10.92 15.89 -17.78
C VAL A 211 -10.80 14.36 -17.79
N PRO A 212 -11.91 13.60 -17.82
CA PRO A 212 -11.86 12.15 -17.90
C PRO A 212 -11.20 11.68 -19.19
N THR A 213 -10.22 10.79 -19.09
CA THR A 213 -9.53 10.20 -20.25
C THR A 213 -8.81 8.91 -19.89
N TRP A 214 -8.66 8.01 -20.85
CA TRP A 214 -7.83 6.81 -20.76
C TRP A 214 -6.39 7.02 -21.26
N SER A 215 -6.06 8.25 -21.68
CA SER A 215 -4.71 8.62 -22.15
C SER A 215 -3.94 9.22 -20.98
N GLY A 216 -3.35 8.36 -20.14
CA GLY A 216 -2.62 8.82 -18.94
C GLY A 216 -1.89 7.69 -18.22
N PRO A 217 -1.42 7.93 -17.01
CA PRO A 217 -0.75 6.91 -16.20
C PRO A 217 -1.64 5.70 -15.84
N LEU A 218 -2.97 5.91 -15.82
CA LEU A 218 -3.97 4.89 -15.60
C LEU A 218 -4.70 4.66 -16.93
N ASP A 219 -4.59 3.45 -17.48
CA ASP A 219 -5.05 3.11 -18.82
C ASP A 219 -6.17 2.06 -18.86
N LEU A 220 -6.57 1.67 -20.06
CA LEU A 220 -7.65 0.71 -20.29
C LEU A 220 -7.41 -0.69 -19.68
N SER A 221 -6.17 -1.06 -19.33
CA SER A 221 -5.90 -2.34 -18.66
C SER A 221 -6.51 -2.40 -17.26
N MET A 222 -6.83 -1.23 -16.69
CA MET A 222 -7.45 -1.07 -15.38
C MET A 222 -8.97 -0.87 -15.43
N ALA A 223 -9.56 -0.89 -16.63
CA ALA A 223 -11.00 -0.63 -16.82
C ALA A 223 -11.88 -1.77 -16.29
N GLY A 224 -13.14 -1.46 -16.03
CA GLY A 224 -14.14 -2.42 -15.55
C GLY A 224 -13.89 -2.85 -14.10
N ASN A 225 -14.00 -4.15 -13.83
CA ASN A 225 -13.95 -4.69 -12.45
C ASN A 225 -12.55 -5.13 -12.01
N VAL A 226 -11.50 -4.80 -12.75
CA VAL A 226 -10.13 -5.29 -12.49
C VAL A 226 -9.64 -4.88 -11.10
N LEU A 227 -9.99 -3.66 -10.66
CA LEU A 227 -9.58 -3.07 -9.38
C LEU A 227 -10.58 -3.33 -8.25
N LEU A 228 -11.70 -4.01 -8.53
CA LEU A 228 -12.66 -4.36 -7.49
C LEU A 228 -12.24 -5.63 -6.74
N PRO A 229 -12.58 -5.73 -5.45
CA PRO A 229 -12.27 -6.90 -4.65
C PRO A 229 -13.08 -8.13 -5.10
N GLY A 230 -12.61 -9.31 -4.72
CA GLY A 230 -13.36 -10.56 -4.86
C GLY A 230 -14.58 -10.65 -3.92
N GLU A 231 -15.46 -11.63 -4.17
CA GLU A 231 -16.72 -11.80 -3.43
C GLU A 231 -16.53 -12.03 -1.92
N ASN A 232 -15.41 -12.64 -1.51
CA ASN A 232 -15.10 -12.95 -0.11
C ASN A 232 -14.22 -11.88 0.57
N ALA A 233 -14.21 -10.67 0.06
CA ALA A 233 -13.37 -9.60 0.59
C ALA A 233 -13.76 -9.24 2.04
N ARG A 234 -12.75 -8.91 2.85
CA ARG A 234 -12.95 -8.24 4.13
C ARG A 234 -13.32 -6.78 3.88
N ILE A 235 -14.54 -6.40 4.24
CA ILE A 235 -15.04 -5.03 4.06
C ILE A 235 -14.78 -4.21 5.32
N ALA A 236 -14.03 -3.12 5.16
CA ALA A 236 -13.75 -2.15 6.21
C ALA A 236 -14.90 -1.13 6.35
N PRO A 237 -15.09 -0.52 7.53
CA PRO A 237 -16.32 0.23 7.81
C PRO A 237 -16.34 1.67 7.31
N THR A 238 -15.18 2.32 7.13
CA THR A 238 -15.13 3.77 6.88
C THR A 238 -15.49 4.11 5.44
N THR A 239 -16.59 4.86 5.26
CA THR A 239 -17.01 5.33 3.93
C THR A 239 -16.12 6.47 3.44
N PHE A 240 -16.13 6.69 2.10
CA PHE A 240 -15.41 7.81 1.53
C PHE A 240 -15.92 9.17 2.05
N ASP A 241 -17.23 9.31 2.25
CA ASP A 241 -17.84 10.52 2.82
C ASP A 241 -17.40 10.78 4.27
N GLN A 242 -17.32 9.74 5.09
CA GLN A 242 -16.83 9.86 6.47
C GLN A 242 -15.36 10.33 6.49
N TRP A 243 -14.52 9.76 5.61
CA TRP A 243 -13.12 10.14 5.49
C TRP A 243 -12.95 11.58 4.99
N LEU A 244 -13.74 12.03 4.00
CA LEU A 244 -13.75 13.41 3.55
C LEU A 244 -14.17 14.38 4.65
N ALA A 245 -15.24 14.05 5.41
CA ALA A 245 -15.73 14.87 6.52
C ALA A 245 -14.69 14.99 7.66
N ALA A 246 -13.81 14.00 7.84
CA ALA A 246 -12.69 14.05 8.78
C ALA A 246 -11.50 14.90 8.26
N GLY A 247 -11.63 15.55 7.11
CA GLY A 247 -10.64 16.45 6.51
C GLY A 247 -9.66 15.77 5.56
N ALA A 248 -9.99 14.61 5.01
CA ALA A 248 -9.21 13.89 4.00
C ALA A 248 -7.73 13.65 4.41
N ARG A 249 -7.51 13.19 5.65
CA ARG A 249 -6.18 13.02 6.27
C ARG A 249 -5.83 11.58 6.56
#